data_a30097866e78a089e5b43db2d3b0702f
#
_entry.id   a30097866e78a089e5b43db2d3b0702f
#
_cell.length_a   1.000
_cell.length_b   1.000
_cell.length_c   1.000
_cell.angle_alpha   90.00
_cell.angle_beta   90.00
_cell.angle_gamma   90.00
#
_symmetry.space_group_name_H-M   'P 1'
#
loop_
_entity.id
_entity.type
_entity.pdbx_description
1 polymer ?
#
loop_
_entity_poly.entity_id
_entity_poly.type
_entity_poly.pdbx_seq_one_letter_code
_entity_poly.pdbx_strand_id
1 'polypeptide(L)'
;MDLIYKGKTKNIYALENGNILMKFKDDVTGKDGVFDPGENQVGLSIDGAGNAGLRMTEFFFNKLNEENIPTHYVSSNVDENTMEVKKARVFGKGLEFICRYRAVGSFYRRYGKYIEEGTPLDGFFEITIKDDEAGDPTISKDCLETLKIATADQYEELKKLTKEICGLIRDILKEKGLDLYDIKLEFGLDENDKVILIDEISGGNMRVYKGDEYIEPLRLTEMVLG
;
A
#
# COMPACT_ATOMS: atom_id res chain seq x y z
N MET A 1 14.38 3.72 22.20
CA MET A 1 13.30 3.60 21.17
C MET A 1 12.27 4.68 21.44
N ASP A 2 12.16 5.67 20.57
CA ASP A 2 11.30 6.84 20.74
C ASP A 2 10.14 6.83 19.76
N LEU A 3 8.90 7.04 20.25
CA LEU A 3 7.73 7.17 19.37
C LEU A 3 7.85 8.48 18.59
N ILE A 4 7.90 8.39 17.24
CA ILE A 4 8.02 9.56 16.36
C ILE A 4 6.72 9.87 15.61
N TYR A 5 5.84 8.89 15.45
CA TYR A 5 4.53 9.09 14.80
C TYR A 5 3.51 8.05 15.27
N LYS A 6 2.29 8.51 15.55
CA LYS A 6 1.14 7.65 15.87
C LYS A 6 0.18 7.66 14.68
N GLY A 7 0.29 6.64 13.84
CA GLY A 7 -0.57 6.48 12.66
C GLY A 7 -1.91 5.81 12.97
N LYS A 8 -2.75 5.71 11.95
CA LYS A 8 -4.06 5.05 12.01
C LYS A 8 -3.90 3.56 12.30
N THR A 9 -3.14 2.86 11.48
CA THR A 9 -2.94 1.40 11.52
C THR A 9 -1.60 0.97 12.11
N LYS A 10 -0.64 1.89 12.26
CA LYS A 10 0.73 1.63 12.74
C LYS A 10 1.24 2.75 13.63
N ASN A 11 2.06 2.40 14.61
CA ASN A 11 2.89 3.35 15.35
C ASN A 11 4.33 3.24 14.87
N ILE A 12 5.02 4.35 14.76
CA ILE A 12 6.38 4.46 14.19
C ILE A 12 7.36 4.92 15.27
N TYR A 13 8.43 4.19 15.45
CA TYR A 13 9.46 4.46 16.47
C TYR A 13 10.83 4.60 15.81
N ALA A 14 11.66 5.50 16.34
CA ALA A 14 13.08 5.58 15.99
C ALA A 14 13.89 4.54 16.77
N LEU A 15 14.78 3.84 16.07
CA LEU A 15 15.76 2.93 16.66
C LEU A 15 17.15 3.59 16.78
N GLU A 16 17.98 3.12 17.72
CA GLU A 16 19.33 3.65 17.96
C GLU A 16 20.28 3.42 16.77
N ASN A 17 20.04 2.38 15.98
CA ASN A 17 20.80 2.07 14.76
C ASN A 17 20.42 2.94 13.55
N GLY A 18 19.52 3.91 13.71
CA GLY A 18 19.05 4.80 12.65
C GLY A 18 17.87 4.26 11.83
N ASN A 19 17.50 3.00 12.02
CA ASN A 19 16.31 2.40 11.39
C ASN A 19 15.02 2.85 12.09
N ILE A 20 13.93 2.42 11.54
CA ILE A 20 12.56 2.68 12.02
C ILE A 20 11.92 1.35 12.42
N LEU A 21 11.22 1.34 13.55
CA LEU A 21 10.35 0.23 13.93
C LEU A 21 8.90 0.63 13.69
N MET A 22 8.21 -0.16 12.89
CA MET A 22 6.78 -0.05 12.65
C MET A 22 6.05 -1.08 13.51
N LYS A 23 5.14 -0.63 14.37
CA LYS A 23 4.29 -1.52 15.19
C LYS A 23 2.88 -1.51 14.61
N PHE A 24 2.45 -2.65 14.10
CA PHE A 24 1.14 -2.86 13.50
C PHE A 24 0.05 -2.92 14.58
N LYS A 25 -1.10 -2.33 14.30
CA LYS A 25 -2.27 -2.25 15.16
C LYS A 25 -3.43 -3.01 14.54
N ASP A 26 -4.39 -3.38 15.36
CA ASP A 26 -5.63 -4.01 14.91
C ASP A 26 -6.68 -3.01 14.42
N ASP A 27 -6.34 -1.71 14.44
CA ASP A 27 -7.15 -0.66 13.84
C ASP A 27 -7.06 -0.75 12.31
N VAL A 28 -8.20 -0.71 11.63
CA VAL A 28 -8.30 -0.75 10.18
C VAL A 28 -9.08 0.46 9.65
N THR A 29 -8.81 0.85 8.40
CA THR A 29 -9.53 1.94 7.74
C THR A 29 -10.94 1.49 7.36
N GLY A 30 -11.89 2.43 7.37
CA GLY A 30 -13.27 2.14 7.04
C GLY A 30 -14.21 3.23 7.48
N LYS A 31 -15.50 3.01 7.25
CA LYS A 31 -16.57 3.93 7.60
C LYS A 31 -17.77 3.18 8.15
N ASP A 32 -18.42 3.75 9.17
CA ASP A 32 -19.65 3.23 9.78
C ASP A 32 -19.54 1.76 10.22
N GLY A 33 -18.35 1.34 10.70
CA GLY A 33 -18.09 -0.03 11.14
C GLY A 33 -17.84 -1.03 10.00
N VAL A 34 -17.68 -0.56 8.77
CA VAL A 34 -17.36 -1.38 7.60
C VAL A 34 -15.93 -1.07 7.14
N PHE A 35 -15.13 -2.12 6.95
CA PHE A 35 -13.78 -2.00 6.40
C PHE A 35 -13.82 -1.50 4.94
N ASP A 36 -13.00 -0.52 4.60
CA ASP A 36 -12.70 -0.11 3.22
C ASP A 36 -11.23 0.36 3.14
N PRO A 37 -10.37 -0.28 2.34
CA PRO A 37 -8.98 0.12 2.17
C PRO A 37 -8.81 1.48 1.47
N GLY A 38 -9.88 2.04 0.92
CA GLY A 38 -9.89 3.37 0.30
C GLY A 38 -10.42 4.48 1.21
N GLU A 39 -10.71 4.19 2.49
CA GLU A 39 -11.16 5.21 3.46
C GLU A 39 -9.99 5.80 4.25
N ASN A 40 -10.13 7.07 4.65
CA ASN A 40 -9.08 7.86 5.29
C ASN A 40 -9.24 7.99 6.81
N GLN A 41 -10.11 7.21 7.41
CA GLN A 41 -10.34 7.19 8.86
C GLN A 41 -10.29 5.78 9.41
N VAL A 42 -10.04 5.64 10.71
CA VAL A 42 -10.22 4.37 11.41
C VAL A 42 -11.71 4.11 11.51
N GLY A 43 -12.17 3.03 10.88
CA GLY A 43 -13.58 2.63 10.90
C GLY A 43 -13.92 1.67 12.02
N LEU A 44 -12.98 0.79 12.34
CA LEU A 44 -13.16 -0.28 13.34
C LEU A 44 -11.80 -0.86 13.76
N SER A 45 -11.82 -1.72 14.77
CA SER A 45 -10.70 -2.57 15.16
C SER A 45 -11.09 -4.03 14.93
N ILE A 46 -10.20 -4.79 14.29
CA ILE A 46 -10.39 -6.22 14.00
C ILE A 46 -9.26 -6.97 14.67
N ASP A 47 -9.58 -7.81 15.64
CA ASP A 47 -8.59 -8.59 16.39
C ASP A 47 -7.73 -9.44 15.44
N GLY A 48 -6.41 -9.32 15.55
CA GLY A 48 -5.44 -10.00 14.69
C GLY A 48 -5.16 -9.33 13.34
N ALA A 49 -5.81 -8.21 12.99
CA ALA A 49 -5.58 -7.53 11.71
C ALA A 49 -4.14 -7.00 11.57
N GLY A 50 -3.55 -6.49 12.65
CA GLY A 50 -2.16 -6.04 12.65
C GLY A 50 -1.18 -7.19 12.39
N ASN A 51 -1.40 -8.35 13.01
CA ASN A 51 -0.58 -9.53 12.79
C ASN A 51 -0.72 -10.06 11.35
N ALA A 52 -1.95 -10.14 10.86
CA ALA A 52 -2.23 -10.57 9.49
C ALA A 52 -1.58 -9.63 8.46
N GLY A 53 -1.69 -8.31 8.67
CA GLY A 53 -1.06 -7.30 7.82
C GLY A 53 0.47 -7.41 7.81
N LEU A 54 1.08 -7.61 8.98
CA LEU A 54 2.53 -7.81 9.10
C LEU A 54 3.00 -9.08 8.36
N ARG A 55 2.33 -10.22 8.56
CA ARG A 55 2.68 -11.48 7.90
C ARG A 55 2.58 -11.42 6.38
N MET A 56 1.53 -10.77 5.87
CA MET A 56 1.37 -10.52 4.44
C MET A 56 2.49 -9.61 3.91
N THR A 57 2.81 -8.55 4.64
CA THR A 57 3.88 -7.61 4.28
C THR A 57 5.23 -8.31 4.23
N GLU A 58 5.57 -9.10 5.26
CA GLU A 58 6.80 -9.92 5.29
C GLU A 58 6.89 -10.84 4.08
N PHE A 59 5.79 -11.57 3.78
CA PHE A 59 5.74 -12.49 2.64
C PHE A 59 6.02 -11.76 1.32
N PHE A 60 5.29 -10.69 1.04
CA PHE A 60 5.46 -9.96 -0.22
C PHE A 60 6.82 -9.25 -0.30
N PHE A 61 7.32 -8.67 0.79
CA PHE A 61 8.63 -8.00 0.76
C PHE A 61 9.77 -9.01 0.53
N ASN A 62 9.67 -10.23 1.07
CA ASN A 62 10.61 -11.28 0.76
C ASN A 62 10.54 -11.67 -0.74
N LYS A 63 9.34 -11.77 -1.33
CA LYS A 63 9.19 -12.01 -2.78
C LYS A 63 9.77 -10.89 -3.63
N LEU A 64 9.57 -9.63 -3.24
CA LEU A 64 10.16 -8.49 -3.93
C LEU A 64 11.71 -8.50 -3.83
N ASN A 65 12.25 -8.88 -2.67
CA ASN A 65 13.69 -9.01 -2.48
C ASN A 65 14.30 -10.13 -3.34
N GLU A 66 13.59 -11.26 -3.52
CA GLU A 66 13.98 -12.34 -4.43
C GLU A 66 14.13 -11.83 -5.88
N GLU A 67 13.27 -10.88 -6.29
CA GLU A 67 13.28 -10.22 -7.62
C GLU A 67 14.18 -8.98 -7.68
N ASN A 68 14.94 -8.68 -6.61
CA ASN A 68 15.81 -7.50 -6.50
C ASN A 68 15.06 -6.16 -6.61
N ILE A 69 13.78 -6.13 -6.29
CA ILE A 69 12.99 -4.90 -6.20
C ILE A 69 13.31 -4.19 -4.88
N PRO A 70 13.72 -2.92 -4.90
CA PRO A 70 14.19 -2.22 -3.71
C PRO A 70 13.04 -1.92 -2.74
N THR A 71 13.20 -2.35 -1.49
CA THR A 71 12.26 -2.11 -0.39
C THR A 71 12.98 -1.53 0.83
N HIS A 72 12.23 -0.94 1.75
CA HIS A 72 12.76 -0.51 3.03
C HIS A 72 12.88 -1.66 4.06
N TYR A 73 12.36 -2.84 3.77
CA TYR A 73 12.28 -3.97 4.69
C TYR A 73 13.65 -4.46 5.18
N VAL A 74 13.77 -4.70 6.48
CA VAL A 74 14.95 -5.28 7.12
C VAL A 74 14.57 -6.61 7.76
N SER A 75 13.62 -6.61 8.69
CA SER A 75 13.18 -7.81 9.41
C SER A 75 11.81 -7.59 10.05
N SER A 76 11.16 -8.68 10.49
CA SER A 76 9.92 -8.64 11.24
C SER A 76 9.98 -9.52 12.48
N ASN A 77 9.21 -9.15 13.50
CA ASN A 77 8.90 -9.95 14.67
C ASN A 77 7.36 -10.11 14.75
N VAL A 78 6.89 -11.28 14.28
CA VAL A 78 5.46 -11.59 14.17
C VAL A 78 4.79 -11.66 15.54
N ASP A 79 5.50 -12.13 16.57
CA ASP A 79 4.94 -12.26 17.93
C ASP A 79 4.69 -10.89 18.58
N GLU A 80 5.49 -9.88 18.22
CA GLU A 80 5.36 -8.52 18.73
C GLU A 80 4.59 -7.58 17.78
N ASN A 81 4.16 -8.06 16.61
CA ASN A 81 3.55 -7.26 15.55
C ASN A 81 4.44 -6.10 15.11
N THR A 82 5.75 -6.32 14.97
CA THR A 82 6.71 -5.27 14.62
C THR A 82 7.50 -5.61 13.36
N MET A 83 7.86 -4.57 12.60
CA MET A 83 8.72 -4.64 11.43
C MET A 83 9.81 -3.56 11.53
N GLU A 84 11.07 -3.95 11.43
CA GLU A 84 12.18 -3.03 11.27
C GLU A 84 12.38 -2.69 9.81
N VAL A 85 12.54 -1.41 9.51
CA VAL A 85 12.70 -0.90 8.16
C VAL A 85 13.79 0.17 8.09
N LYS A 86 14.42 0.31 6.94
CA LYS A 86 15.33 1.43 6.66
C LYS A 86 14.55 2.74 6.67
N LYS A 87 15.19 3.79 7.17
CA LYS A 87 14.62 5.13 7.09
C LYS A 87 14.54 5.57 5.62
N ALA A 88 13.39 6.12 5.24
CA ALA A 88 13.16 6.67 3.91
C ALA A 88 12.58 8.07 4.01
N ARG A 89 12.86 8.91 3.03
CA ARG A 89 12.27 10.24 2.87
C ARG A 89 11.11 10.15 1.88
N VAL A 90 9.90 10.49 2.31
CA VAL A 90 8.72 10.49 1.46
C VAL A 90 8.76 11.61 0.42
N PHE A 91 8.05 11.45 -0.69
CA PHE A 91 7.84 12.50 -1.68
C PHE A 91 6.84 13.54 -1.13
N GLY A 92 7.26 14.81 -1.09
CA GLY A 92 6.43 15.88 -0.55
C GLY A 92 6.01 15.62 0.91
N LYS A 93 4.70 15.55 1.15
CA LYS A 93 4.10 15.17 2.44
C LYS A 93 3.57 13.73 2.45
N GLY A 94 3.81 12.99 1.40
CA GLY A 94 3.34 11.63 1.15
C GLY A 94 2.51 11.55 -0.13
N LEU A 95 2.80 10.53 -0.92
CA LEU A 95 2.07 10.19 -2.12
C LEU A 95 1.61 8.73 -2.04
N GLU A 96 0.47 8.46 -2.64
CA GLU A 96 -0.05 7.11 -2.83
C GLU A 96 0.00 6.76 -4.32
N PHE A 97 0.50 5.58 -4.62
CA PHE A 97 0.68 5.07 -5.98
C PHE A 97 -0.27 3.90 -6.17
N ILE A 98 -1.28 4.09 -7.00
CA ILE A 98 -2.38 3.14 -7.13
C ILE A 98 -2.30 2.46 -8.50
N CYS A 99 -2.36 1.13 -8.48
CA CYS A 99 -2.49 0.33 -9.69
C CYS A 99 -3.85 -0.38 -9.67
N ARG A 100 -4.62 -0.26 -10.77
CA ARG A 100 -5.98 -0.78 -10.86
C ARG A 100 -6.14 -1.73 -12.03
N TYR A 101 -6.65 -2.93 -11.76
CA TYR A 101 -7.03 -3.92 -12.76
C TYR A 101 -8.53 -3.96 -13.00
N ARG A 102 -9.31 -3.31 -12.12
CA ARG A 102 -10.77 -3.15 -12.25
C ARG A 102 -11.21 -1.74 -11.84
N ALA A 103 -12.29 -1.27 -12.44
CA ALA A 103 -12.90 0.02 -12.12
C ALA A 103 -13.72 -0.07 -10.82
N VAL A 104 -13.07 0.11 -9.67
CA VAL A 104 -13.69 0.03 -8.33
C VAL A 104 -13.27 1.20 -7.44
N GLY A 105 -13.88 1.31 -6.27
CA GLY A 105 -13.51 2.25 -5.22
C GLY A 105 -13.53 3.71 -5.69
N SER A 106 -12.49 4.49 -5.32
CA SER A 106 -12.43 5.93 -5.66
C SER A 106 -12.37 6.20 -7.17
N PHE A 107 -11.82 5.27 -7.98
CA PHE A 107 -11.84 5.39 -9.43
C PHE A 107 -13.28 5.36 -9.96
N TYR A 108 -14.06 4.37 -9.55
CA TYR A 108 -15.46 4.26 -9.98
C TYR A 108 -16.30 5.43 -9.44
N ARG A 109 -16.10 5.85 -8.20
CA ARG A 109 -16.77 7.05 -7.63
C ARG A 109 -16.54 8.30 -8.47
N ARG A 110 -15.33 8.49 -9.06
CA ARG A 110 -14.99 9.65 -9.91
C ARG A 110 -15.50 9.51 -11.35
N TYR A 111 -15.44 8.31 -11.92
CA TYR A 111 -15.59 8.09 -13.36
C TYR A 111 -16.77 7.19 -13.75
N GLY A 112 -17.65 6.79 -12.80
CA GLY A 112 -18.78 5.90 -13.05
C GLY A 112 -19.83 6.39 -14.05
N LYS A 113 -19.77 7.69 -14.46
CA LYS A 113 -20.57 8.20 -15.58
C LYS A 113 -20.04 7.77 -16.97
N TYR A 114 -18.81 7.27 -17.03
CA TYR A 114 -18.09 6.92 -18.26
C TYR A 114 -17.73 5.44 -18.37
N ILE A 115 -17.84 4.70 -17.27
CA ILE A 115 -17.42 3.31 -17.20
C ILE A 115 -18.28 2.54 -16.20
N GLU A 116 -18.58 1.28 -16.48
CA GLU A 116 -19.30 0.40 -15.56
C GLU A 116 -18.39 -0.09 -14.43
N GLU A 117 -18.96 -0.35 -13.25
CA GLU A 117 -18.23 -0.92 -12.13
C GLU A 117 -17.67 -2.30 -12.48
N GLY A 118 -16.45 -2.58 -12.00
CA GLY A 118 -15.77 -3.83 -12.28
C GLY A 118 -15.18 -3.96 -13.69
N THR A 119 -15.38 -2.97 -14.58
CA THR A 119 -14.78 -3.00 -15.94
C THR A 119 -13.27 -3.22 -15.84
N PRO A 120 -12.70 -4.14 -16.66
CA PRO A 120 -11.25 -4.38 -16.69
C PRO A 120 -10.45 -3.12 -17.02
N LEU A 121 -9.39 -2.91 -16.25
CA LEU A 121 -8.37 -1.89 -16.48
C LEU A 121 -7.02 -2.61 -16.62
N ASP A 122 -6.21 -2.21 -17.59
CA ASP A 122 -4.90 -2.85 -17.85
C ASP A 122 -3.79 -2.23 -17.00
N GLY A 123 -3.85 -2.46 -15.68
CA GLY A 123 -2.88 -1.88 -14.75
C GLY A 123 -2.88 -0.35 -14.82
N PHE A 124 -4.06 0.26 -14.77
CA PHE A 124 -4.21 1.72 -14.76
C PHE A 124 -3.46 2.30 -13.56
N PHE A 125 -2.54 3.22 -13.82
CA PHE A 125 -1.71 3.87 -12.83
C PHE A 125 -2.21 5.28 -12.54
N GLU A 126 -2.33 5.61 -11.26
CA GLU A 126 -2.58 6.98 -10.80
C GLU A 126 -1.80 7.28 -9.51
N ILE A 127 -1.62 8.56 -9.23
CA ILE A 127 -1.01 9.05 -8.00
C ILE A 127 -2.02 9.95 -7.30
N THR A 128 -2.13 9.81 -5.96
CA THR A 128 -2.86 10.72 -5.09
C THR A 128 -1.92 11.35 -4.07
N ILE A 129 -2.28 12.55 -3.61
CA ILE A 129 -1.63 13.19 -2.47
C ILE A 129 -2.27 12.63 -1.20
N LYS A 130 -1.47 12.30 -0.18
CA LYS A 130 -1.99 11.97 1.16
C LYS A 130 -2.47 13.24 1.85
N ASP A 131 -3.74 13.54 1.67
CA ASP A 131 -4.42 14.69 2.26
C ASP A 131 -5.85 14.31 2.61
N ASP A 132 -6.04 13.77 3.82
CA ASP A 132 -7.33 13.29 4.31
C ASP A 132 -8.41 14.40 4.25
N GLU A 133 -8.05 15.65 4.49
CA GLU A 133 -8.98 16.79 4.48
C GLU A 133 -9.46 17.12 3.07
N ALA A 134 -8.57 16.98 2.08
CA ALA A 134 -8.89 17.20 0.65
C ALA A 134 -9.44 15.94 -0.04
N GLY A 135 -9.53 14.80 0.66
CA GLY A 135 -10.03 13.54 0.11
C GLY A 135 -9.06 12.86 -0.85
N ASP A 136 -7.75 12.94 -0.58
CA ASP A 136 -6.66 12.34 -1.36
C ASP A 136 -6.77 12.63 -2.87
N PRO A 137 -6.64 13.91 -3.27
CA PRO A 137 -6.83 14.29 -4.66
C PRO A 137 -5.78 13.66 -5.58
N THR A 138 -6.20 13.29 -6.78
CA THR A 138 -5.27 12.85 -7.83
C THR A 138 -4.34 13.98 -8.25
N ILE A 139 -3.09 13.65 -8.55
CA ILE A 139 -2.09 14.62 -9.01
C ILE A 139 -1.49 14.18 -10.35
N SER A 140 -1.37 15.11 -11.29
CA SER A 140 -0.75 14.86 -12.59
C SER A 140 0.78 14.93 -12.52
N LYS A 141 1.47 14.34 -13.52
CA LYS A 141 2.91 14.46 -13.70
C LYS A 141 3.36 15.92 -13.71
N ASP A 142 2.69 16.75 -14.52
CA ASP A 142 3.02 18.19 -14.63
C ASP A 142 2.90 18.92 -13.30
N CYS A 143 1.91 18.54 -12.49
CA CYS A 143 1.69 19.13 -11.18
C CYS A 143 2.80 18.70 -10.19
N LEU A 144 3.21 17.42 -10.21
CA LEU A 144 4.34 16.94 -9.39
C LEU A 144 5.63 17.69 -9.69
N GLU A 145 5.93 17.93 -10.97
CA GLU A 145 7.11 18.68 -11.40
C GLU A 145 7.01 20.16 -11.00
N THR A 146 5.86 20.79 -11.24
CA THR A 146 5.61 22.20 -10.91
C THR A 146 5.77 22.46 -9.41
N LEU A 147 5.26 21.56 -8.57
CA LEU A 147 5.34 21.64 -7.12
C LEU A 147 6.69 21.14 -6.56
N LYS A 148 7.58 20.66 -7.43
CA LYS A 148 8.90 20.09 -7.06
C LYS A 148 8.79 18.92 -6.07
N ILE A 149 7.74 18.12 -6.18
CA ILE A 149 7.52 16.93 -5.36
C ILE A 149 8.29 15.74 -5.94
N ALA A 150 8.27 15.59 -7.27
CA ALA A 150 9.04 14.58 -7.99
C ALA A 150 9.47 15.11 -9.36
N THR A 151 10.60 14.63 -9.88
CA THR A 151 11.05 14.93 -11.23
C THR A 151 10.35 14.05 -12.26
N ALA A 152 10.46 14.41 -13.56
CA ALA A 152 9.94 13.58 -14.65
C ALA A 152 10.52 12.16 -14.64
N ASP A 153 11.83 12.02 -14.38
CA ASP A 153 12.51 10.72 -14.34
C ASP A 153 12.03 9.90 -13.13
N GLN A 154 11.88 10.51 -11.96
CA GLN A 154 11.31 9.85 -10.78
C GLN A 154 9.87 9.39 -11.02
N TYR A 155 9.05 10.19 -11.72
CA TYR A 155 7.69 9.78 -12.08
C TYR A 155 7.68 8.51 -12.96
N GLU A 156 8.54 8.45 -13.98
CA GLU A 156 8.60 7.27 -14.85
C GLU A 156 9.14 6.03 -14.11
N GLU A 157 10.13 6.22 -13.23
CA GLU A 157 10.64 5.16 -12.36
C GLU A 157 9.55 4.64 -11.40
N LEU A 158 8.85 5.52 -10.70
CA LEU A 158 7.74 5.20 -9.80
C LEU A 158 6.62 4.44 -10.52
N LYS A 159 6.23 4.91 -11.72
CA LYS A 159 5.24 4.24 -12.56
C LYS A 159 5.67 2.84 -12.97
N LYS A 160 6.94 2.67 -13.38
CA LYS A 160 7.51 1.38 -13.75
C LYS A 160 7.51 0.42 -12.55
N LEU A 161 8.07 0.86 -11.42
CA LEU A 161 8.12 0.06 -10.19
C LEU A 161 6.73 -0.33 -9.69
N THR A 162 5.78 0.61 -9.70
CA THR A 162 4.39 0.31 -9.31
C THR A 162 3.81 -0.81 -10.17
N LYS A 163 3.95 -0.73 -11.50
CA LYS A 163 3.43 -1.77 -12.40
C LYS A 163 4.13 -3.11 -12.24
N GLU A 164 5.42 -3.12 -12.01
CA GLU A 164 6.23 -4.32 -11.79
C GLU A 164 5.82 -5.02 -10.49
N ILE A 165 5.77 -4.29 -9.38
CA ILE A 165 5.35 -4.80 -8.07
C ILE A 165 3.90 -5.32 -8.13
N CYS A 166 2.98 -4.54 -8.68
CA CYS A 166 1.58 -4.93 -8.76
C CYS A 166 1.35 -6.12 -9.69
N GLY A 167 2.15 -6.25 -10.75
CA GLY A 167 2.17 -7.41 -11.63
C GLY A 167 2.57 -8.68 -10.88
N LEU A 168 3.65 -8.63 -10.11
CA LEU A 168 4.10 -9.75 -9.27
C LEU A 168 3.04 -10.15 -8.23
N ILE A 169 2.48 -9.18 -7.51
CA ILE A 169 1.43 -9.43 -6.52
C ILE A 169 0.21 -10.07 -7.18
N ARG A 170 -0.25 -9.53 -8.31
CA ARG A 170 -1.37 -10.09 -9.08
C ARG A 170 -1.12 -11.53 -9.50
N ASP A 171 0.06 -11.84 -9.98
CA ASP A 171 0.38 -13.16 -10.49
C ASP A 171 0.45 -14.20 -9.33
N ILE A 172 1.02 -13.82 -8.18
CA ILE A 172 1.00 -14.64 -6.95
C ILE A 172 -0.44 -14.90 -6.47
N LEU A 173 -1.28 -13.87 -6.44
CA LEU A 173 -2.69 -14.01 -6.04
C LEU A 173 -3.46 -14.90 -7.02
N LYS A 174 -3.20 -14.78 -8.32
CA LYS A 174 -3.83 -15.58 -9.36
C LYS A 174 -3.51 -17.06 -9.24
N GLU A 175 -2.28 -17.43 -8.85
CA GLU A 175 -1.91 -18.81 -8.55
C GLU A 175 -2.74 -19.42 -7.40
N LYS A 176 -3.26 -18.57 -6.51
CA LYS A 176 -4.16 -18.92 -5.40
C LYS A 176 -5.64 -18.87 -5.78
N GLY A 177 -5.96 -18.61 -7.06
CA GLY A 177 -7.34 -18.44 -7.54
C GLY A 177 -8.01 -17.15 -7.06
N LEU A 178 -7.20 -16.12 -6.84
CA LEU A 178 -7.63 -14.79 -6.38
C LEU A 178 -7.38 -13.73 -7.45
N ASP A 179 -8.27 -12.74 -7.56
CA ASP A 179 -8.17 -11.65 -8.50
C ASP A 179 -7.87 -10.34 -7.76
N LEU A 180 -6.72 -9.73 -8.05
CA LEU A 180 -6.37 -8.39 -7.59
C LEU A 180 -7.16 -7.36 -8.41
N TYR A 181 -7.99 -6.55 -7.75
CA TYR A 181 -8.74 -5.49 -8.40
C TYR A 181 -7.99 -4.16 -8.36
N ASP A 182 -7.47 -3.77 -7.22
CA ASP A 182 -6.57 -2.63 -7.08
C ASP A 182 -5.66 -2.77 -5.85
N ILE A 183 -4.58 -2.03 -5.86
CA ILE A 183 -3.66 -1.91 -4.72
C ILE A 183 -3.07 -0.51 -4.67
N LYS A 184 -2.87 -0.02 -3.45
CA LYS A 184 -2.21 1.23 -3.11
C LYS A 184 -0.83 0.95 -2.50
N LEU A 185 0.20 1.52 -3.09
CA LEU A 185 1.60 1.42 -2.64
C LEU A 185 2.11 2.79 -2.20
N GLU A 186 3.14 2.80 -1.38
CA GLU A 186 3.88 4.00 -1.02
C GLU A 186 5.35 3.85 -1.36
N PHE A 187 5.98 4.94 -1.80
CA PHE A 187 7.41 4.98 -2.10
C PHE A 187 8.09 6.13 -1.37
N GLY A 188 9.36 5.94 -1.12
CA GLY A 188 10.25 6.96 -0.58
C GLY A 188 11.62 6.89 -1.23
N LEU A 189 12.50 7.78 -0.80
CA LEU A 189 13.89 7.82 -1.20
C LEU A 189 14.76 7.33 -0.04
N ASP A 190 15.69 6.42 -0.33
CA ASP A 190 16.70 5.98 0.63
C ASP A 190 17.78 7.06 0.87
N GLU A 191 18.80 6.74 1.65
CA GLU A 191 19.92 7.63 1.95
C GLU A 191 20.75 8.04 0.72
N ASN A 192 20.65 7.29 -0.40
CA ASN A 192 21.31 7.55 -1.66
C ASN A 192 20.36 8.15 -2.72
N ASP A 193 19.21 8.67 -2.31
CA ASP A 193 18.15 9.21 -3.17
C ASP A 193 17.58 8.20 -4.19
N LYS A 194 17.69 6.89 -3.91
CA LYS A 194 17.07 5.85 -4.73
C LYS A 194 15.63 5.61 -4.30
N VAL A 195 14.75 5.41 -5.28
CA VAL A 195 13.36 5.04 -5.02
C VAL A 195 13.29 3.64 -4.42
N ILE A 196 12.61 3.52 -3.29
CA ILE A 196 12.34 2.24 -2.61
C ILE A 196 10.86 2.16 -2.23
N LEU A 197 10.31 0.95 -2.26
CA LEU A 197 8.97 0.69 -1.74
C LEU A 197 9.01 0.81 -0.21
N ILE A 198 8.01 1.50 0.34
CA ILE A 198 7.82 1.66 1.79
C ILE A 198 6.42 1.23 2.22
N ASP A 199 6.12 1.37 3.51
CA ASP A 199 4.87 1.04 4.19
C ASP A 199 4.59 -0.46 4.19
N GLU A 200 3.45 -0.92 3.74
CA GLU A 200 3.03 -2.33 3.79
C GLU A 200 2.47 -2.83 2.46
N ILE A 201 2.41 -4.15 2.32
CA ILE A 201 1.60 -4.86 1.32
C ILE A 201 0.72 -5.85 2.07
N SER A 202 -0.55 -5.52 2.21
CA SER A 202 -1.50 -6.34 2.99
C SER A 202 -2.92 -6.23 2.46
N GLY A 203 -3.84 -7.00 3.02
CA GLY A 203 -5.28 -6.81 2.77
C GLY A 203 -5.79 -5.42 3.14
N GLY A 204 -5.00 -4.66 3.94
CA GLY A 204 -5.34 -3.29 4.35
C GLY A 204 -5.17 -2.23 3.25
N ASN A 205 -4.45 -2.53 2.17
CA ASN A 205 -4.19 -1.59 1.09
C ASN A 205 -4.50 -2.13 -0.30
N MET A 206 -5.23 -3.25 -0.41
CA MET A 206 -5.66 -3.84 -1.68
C MET A 206 -7.10 -4.35 -1.63
N ARG A 207 -7.73 -4.46 -2.79
CA ARG A 207 -9.00 -5.17 -2.96
C ARG A 207 -8.76 -6.44 -3.77
N VAL A 208 -9.10 -7.56 -3.17
CA VAL A 208 -8.94 -8.89 -3.76
C VAL A 208 -10.27 -9.61 -3.76
N TYR A 209 -10.56 -10.31 -4.85
CA TYR A 209 -11.81 -11.05 -5.04
C TYR A 209 -11.54 -12.51 -5.40
N LYS A 210 -12.52 -13.36 -5.09
CA LYS A 210 -12.61 -14.73 -5.61
C LYS A 210 -13.94 -14.86 -6.35
N GLY A 211 -13.89 -14.86 -7.68
CA GLY A 211 -15.10 -14.64 -8.48
C GLY A 211 -15.69 -13.26 -8.14
N ASP A 212 -16.96 -13.24 -7.73
CA ASP A 212 -17.65 -11.99 -7.36
C ASP A 212 -17.58 -11.68 -5.85
N GLU A 213 -16.93 -12.54 -5.04
CA GLU A 213 -16.83 -12.37 -3.59
C GLU A 213 -15.60 -11.54 -3.24
N TYR A 214 -15.81 -10.41 -2.52
CA TYR A 214 -14.74 -9.65 -1.90
C TYR A 214 -14.12 -10.46 -0.75
N ILE A 215 -12.79 -10.49 -0.68
CA ILE A 215 -12.07 -11.24 0.35
C ILE A 215 -11.54 -10.28 1.42
N GLU A 216 -12.07 -10.42 2.62
CA GLU A 216 -11.68 -9.65 3.79
C GLU A 216 -10.20 -9.88 4.17
N PRO A 217 -9.49 -8.87 4.74
CA PRO A 217 -8.05 -8.91 4.99
C PRO A 217 -7.54 -10.14 5.76
N LEU A 218 -8.22 -10.57 6.81
CA LEU A 218 -7.81 -11.76 7.59
C LEU A 218 -7.91 -13.03 6.74
N ARG A 219 -9.04 -13.22 6.06
CA ARG A 219 -9.26 -14.36 5.18
C ARG A 219 -8.28 -14.35 4.01
N LEU A 220 -7.97 -13.17 3.46
CA LEU A 220 -6.95 -13.03 2.41
C LEU A 220 -5.60 -13.54 2.89
N THR A 221 -5.19 -13.16 4.09
CA THR A 221 -3.93 -13.62 4.70
C THR A 221 -3.90 -15.15 4.82
N GLU A 222 -4.98 -15.78 5.30
CA GLU A 222 -5.10 -17.23 5.38
C GLU A 222 -5.00 -17.91 4.00
N MET A 223 -5.66 -17.34 2.99
CA MET A 223 -5.65 -17.90 1.63
C MET A 223 -4.29 -17.77 0.93
N VAL A 224 -3.53 -16.73 1.26
CA VAL A 224 -2.22 -16.48 0.66
C VAL A 224 -1.11 -17.26 1.37
N LEU A 225 -1.14 -17.29 2.69
CA LEU A 225 -0.05 -17.87 3.49
C LEU A 225 -0.29 -19.35 3.88
N GLY A 226 -1.53 -19.81 3.90
CA GLY A 226 -1.91 -21.18 4.27
C GLY A 226 -2.15 -21.33 5.74
#